data_dc221fbdce215053b4be43bcf694239e
#
_entry.id   dc221fbdce215053b4be43bcf694239e
#
_cell.length_a   1.000
_cell.length_b   1.000
_cell.length_c   1.000
_cell.angle_alpha   90.00
_cell.angle_beta   90.00
_cell.angle_gamma   90.00
#
_symmetry.space_group_name_H-M   'P 1'
#
loop_
_entity.id
_entity.type
_entity.pdbx_description
1 polymer ?
#
loop_
_entity_poly.entity_id
_entity_poly.type
_entity_poly.pdbx_seq_one_letter_code
_entity_poly.pdbx_strand_id
1 'polypeptide(L)'
;MLNNLALIGQRTWQHVSIVGVAVGLAILTGVPIGIAITQNKRAADIVLGIASIIVTIPSVALFGLMIPILSKIGQGVGYLPAVIAVLLYSQLPIIRNTYVAITNVDPAMREAAKGLGMTSMQRLFRVEIPLAVPIVMVGVRIAVVMNIGITAIAAYIGAGGLGTFISRGISQTDPRQLITGALAVSLLAIAADYILLFIQKCLTPPQSSGKS
;
A
#
# COMPACT_ATOMS: atom_id res chain seq x y z
N MET A 1 -16.15 -28.67 -11.35
CA MET A 1 -14.79 -28.21 -10.95
C MET A 1 -14.30 -27.01 -11.76
N LEU A 2 -14.38 -27.02 -13.10
CA LEU A 2 -13.89 -25.90 -13.94
C LEU A 2 -14.58 -24.55 -13.66
N ASN A 3 -15.89 -24.53 -13.38
CA ASN A 3 -16.64 -23.32 -13.03
C ASN A 3 -16.14 -22.66 -11.72
N ASN A 4 -15.61 -23.46 -10.78
CA ASN A 4 -15.07 -22.92 -9.54
C ASN A 4 -13.70 -22.25 -9.74
N LEU A 5 -12.86 -22.78 -10.64
CA LEU A 5 -11.56 -22.18 -10.96
C LEU A 5 -11.71 -20.84 -11.70
N ALA A 6 -12.65 -20.78 -12.67
CA ALA A 6 -12.95 -19.54 -13.37
C ALA A 6 -13.47 -18.45 -12.42
N LEU A 7 -14.34 -18.82 -11.47
CA LEU A 7 -14.85 -17.91 -10.45
C LEU A 7 -13.72 -17.41 -9.51
N ILE A 8 -12.84 -18.30 -9.06
CA ILE A 8 -11.68 -17.92 -8.25
C ILE A 8 -10.79 -16.95 -9.02
N GLY A 9 -10.50 -17.23 -10.29
CA GLY A 9 -9.69 -16.34 -11.15
C GLY A 9 -10.33 -14.95 -11.29
N GLN A 10 -11.63 -14.87 -11.55
CA GLN A 10 -12.37 -13.60 -11.63
C GLN A 10 -12.30 -12.82 -10.30
N ARG A 11 -12.51 -13.50 -9.17
CA ARG A 11 -12.46 -12.87 -7.85
C ARG A 11 -11.05 -12.42 -7.46
N THR A 12 -10.03 -13.19 -7.86
CA THR A 12 -8.62 -12.78 -7.70
C THR A 12 -8.33 -11.52 -8.49
N TRP A 13 -8.77 -11.44 -9.76
CA TRP A 13 -8.60 -10.24 -10.58
C TRP A 13 -9.26 -9.02 -9.98
N GLN A 14 -10.52 -9.14 -9.51
CA GLN A 14 -11.21 -8.06 -8.80
C GLN A 14 -10.42 -7.59 -7.57
N HIS A 15 -9.91 -8.53 -6.79
CA HIS A 15 -9.12 -8.24 -5.58
C HIS A 15 -7.82 -7.49 -5.92
N VAL A 16 -7.08 -8.02 -6.89
CA VAL A 16 -5.82 -7.42 -7.37
C VAL A 16 -6.06 -6.03 -7.97
N SER A 17 -7.16 -5.83 -8.71
CA SER A 17 -7.47 -4.52 -9.30
C SER A 17 -7.75 -3.46 -8.24
N ILE A 18 -8.49 -3.79 -7.18
CA ILE A 18 -8.76 -2.85 -6.07
C ILE A 18 -7.44 -2.45 -5.39
N VAL A 19 -6.65 -3.44 -4.96
CA VAL A 19 -5.38 -3.19 -4.27
C VAL A 19 -4.39 -2.47 -5.18
N GLY A 20 -4.24 -2.94 -6.43
CA GLY A 20 -3.29 -2.37 -7.40
C GLY A 20 -3.58 -0.91 -7.73
N VAL A 21 -4.84 -0.58 -8.00
CA VAL A 21 -5.24 0.81 -8.28
C VAL A 21 -5.08 1.68 -7.05
N ALA A 22 -5.55 1.22 -5.88
CA ALA A 22 -5.48 1.99 -4.65
C ALA A 22 -4.03 2.24 -4.21
N VAL A 23 -3.18 1.20 -4.19
CA VAL A 23 -1.77 1.36 -3.81
C VAL A 23 -1.00 2.13 -4.86
N GLY A 24 -1.28 1.94 -6.16
CA GLY A 24 -0.69 2.75 -7.23
C GLY A 24 -0.94 4.24 -7.04
N LEU A 25 -2.20 4.63 -6.77
CA LEU A 25 -2.55 6.01 -6.45
C LEU A 25 -1.90 6.48 -5.13
N ALA A 26 -1.79 5.59 -4.15
CA ALA A 26 -1.15 5.91 -2.88
C ALA A 26 0.37 6.14 -3.03
N ILE A 27 1.04 5.42 -3.93
CA ILE A 27 2.45 5.69 -4.27
C ILE A 27 2.58 7.05 -4.96
N LEU A 28 1.73 7.34 -5.95
CA LEU A 28 1.75 8.60 -6.69
C LEU A 28 1.51 9.83 -5.81
N THR A 29 0.76 9.68 -4.73
CA THR A 29 0.49 10.77 -3.77
C THR A 29 1.41 10.71 -2.55
N GLY A 30 1.57 9.55 -1.95
CA GLY A 30 2.28 9.37 -0.69
C GLY A 30 3.79 9.53 -0.79
N VAL A 31 4.42 9.10 -1.90
CA VAL A 31 5.86 9.28 -2.09
C VAL A 31 6.21 10.77 -2.22
N PRO A 32 5.58 11.57 -3.10
CA PRO A 32 5.83 13.01 -3.15
C PRO A 32 5.54 13.72 -1.82
N ILE A 33 4.45 13.37 -1.13
CA ILE A 33 4.14 13.92 0.19
C ILE A 33 5.25 13.57 1.19
N GLY A 34 5.68 12.29 1.24
CA GLY A 34 6.75 11.83 2.12
C GLY A 34 8.06 12.57 1.91
N ILE A 35 8.42 12.87 0.65
CA ILE A 35 9.59 13.68 0.30
C ILE A 35 9.38 15.14 0.75
N ALA A 36 8.22 15.74 0.44
CA ALA A 36 7.96 17.14 0.72
C ALA A 36 8.03 17.47 2.23
N ILE A 37 7.49 16.58 3.09
CA ILE A 37 7.48 16.79 4.53
C ILE A 37 8.87 16.67 5.19
N THR A 38 9.90 16.17 4.49
CA THR A 38 11.27 16.14 5.01
C THR A 38 11.84 17.53 5.24
N GLN A 39 11.30 18.55 4.57
CA GLN A 39 11.75 19.93 4.66
C GLN A 39 11.28 20.63 5.94
N ASN A 40 10.23 20.12 6.61
CA ASN A 40 9.62 20.78 7.75
C ASN A 40 9.09 19.76 8.77
N LYS A 41 9.73 19.70 9.94
CA LYS A 41 9.35 18.76 11.00
C LYS A 41 7.90 18.90 11.46
N ARG A 42 7.38 20.15 11.57
CA ARG A 42 5.97 20.36 11.96
C ARG A 42 5.01 19.81 10.91
N ALA A 43 5.33 19.99 9.63
CA ALA A 43 4.53 19.40 8.55
C ALA A 43 4.58 17.88 8.60
N ALA A 44 5.75 17.28 8.90
CA ALA A 44 5.89 15.85 9.06
C ALA A 44 5.02 15.32 10.22
N ASP A 45 5.08 15.96 11.39
CA ASP A 45 4.30 15.57 12.56
C ASP A 45 2.79 15.64 12.28
N ILE A 46 2.32 16.68 11.59
CA ILE A 46 0.90 16.85 11.22
C ILE A 46 0.47 15.78 10.20
N VAL A 47 1.20 15.63 9.10
CA VAL A 47 0.81 14.71 8.02
C VAL A 47 0.85 13.25 8.50
N LEU A 48 1.92 12.86 9.20
CA LEU A 48 2.03 11.51 9.77
C LEU A 48 0.99 11.28 10.87
N GLY A 49 0.66 12.32 11.65
CA GLY A 49 -0.40 12.28 12.63
C GLY A 49 -1.77 12.01 11.99
N ILE A 50 -2.13 12.76 10.96
CA ILE A 50 -3.39 12.56 10.20
C ILE A 50 -3.44 11.16 9.61
N ALA A 51 -2.37 10.73 8.92
CA ALA A 51 -2.31 9.39 8.35
C ALA A 51 -2.42 8.28 9.41
N SER A 52 -1.85 8.50 10.60
CA SER A 52 -1.97 7.56 11.73
C SER A 52 -3.40 7.49 12.26
N ILE A 53 -4.10 8.63 12.38
CA ILE A 53 -5.51 8.66 12.80
C ILE A 53 -6.38 7.85 11.83
N ILE A 54 -6.17 8.00 10.51
CA ILE A 54 -6.94 7.24 9.51
C ILE A 54 -6.81 5.74 9.71
N VAL A 55 -5.61 5.23 10.02
CA VAL A 55 -5.37 3.80 10.22
C VAL A 55 -6.00 3.28 11.53
N THR A 56 -6.29 4.15 12.49
CA THR A 56 -7.00 3.75 13.72
C THR A 56 -8.50 3.51 13.51
N ILE A 57 -9.08 4.04 12.42
CA ILE A 57 -10.49 3.81 12.10
C ILE A 57 -10.65 2.33 11.70
N PRO A 58 -11.55 1.55 12.32
CA PRO A 58 -11.81 0.19 11.89
C PRO A 58 -12.22 0.13 10.40
N SER A 59 -11.64 -0.81 9.63
CA SER A 59 -11.87 -0.88 8.19
C SER A 59 -13.35 -1.02 7.81
N VAL A 60 -14.11 -1.82 8.56
CA VAL A 60 -15.57 -1.93 8.37
C VAL A 60 -16.26 -0.57 8.52
N ALA A 61 -15.85 0.21 9.52
CA ALA A 61 -16.40 1.55 9.75
C ALA A 61 -16.01 2.51 8.62
N LEU A 62 -14.76 2.48 8.16
CA LEU A 62 -14.32 3.34 7.07
C LEU A 62 -15.07 3.03 5.77
N PHE A 63 -15.25 1.75 5.42
CA PHE A 63 -16.10 1.35 4.30
C PHE A 63 -17.53 1.86 4.45
N GLY A 64 -18.12 1.72 5.66
CA GLY A 64 -19.46 2.22 5.97
C GLY A 64 -19.59 3.73 5.83
N LEU A 65 -18.58 4.50 6.27
CA LEU A 65 -18.54 5.96 6.14
C LEU A 65 -18.48 6.44 4.68
N MET A 66 -17.90 5.64 3.77
CA MET A 66 -17.89 5.97 2.35
C MET A 66 -19.28 5.90 1.70
N ILE A 67 -20.19 5.06 2.23
CA ILE A 67 -21.52 4.86 1.66
C ILE A 67 -22.29 6.18 1.55
N PRO A 68 -22.58 6.93 2.64
CA PRO A 68 -23.36 8.17 2.54
C PRO A 68 -22.65 9.27 1.74
N ILE A 69 -21.31 9.28 1.75
CA ILE A 69 -20.52 10.30 1.02
C ILE A 69 -20.63 10.07 -0.48
N LEU A 70 -20.40 8.82 -0.93
CA LEU A 70 -20.33 8.47 -2.35
C LEU A 70 -21.69 8.14 -2.96
N SER A 71 -22.73 7.89 -2.16
CA SER A 71 -24.10 7.72 -2.64
C SER A 71 -24.63 8.98 -3.33
N LYS A 72 -24.14 10.16 -2.97
CA LYS A 72 -24.48 11.43 -3.64
C LYS A 72 -24.13 11.44 -5.13
N ILE A 73 -23.15 10.65 -5.53
CA ILE A 73 -22.71 10.46 -6.93
C ILE A 73 -23.08 9.08 -7.49
N GLY A 74 -23.97 8.35 -6.81
CA GLY A 74 -24.42 7.01 -7.24
C GLY A 74 -23.38 5.89 -7.04
N GLN A 75 -22.29 6.12 -6.30
CA GLN A 75 -21.16 5.21 -6.13
C GLN A 75 -20.93 4.80 -4.65
N GLY A 76 -22.00 4.74 -3.85
CA GLY A 76 -21.89 4.49 -2.40
C GLY A 76 -21.42 3.09 -2.02
N VAL A 77 -21.57 2.09 -2.89
CA VAL A 77 -21.18 0.69 -2.65
C VAL A 77 -20.34 0.16 -3.81
N GLY A 78 -19.56 -0.88 -3.56
CA GLY A 78 -18.79 -1.57 -4.59
C GLY A 78 -17.34 -1.10 -4.71
N TYR A 79 -16.88 -0.98 -5.95
CA TYR A 79 -15.47 -0.81 -6.28
C TYR A 79 -14.87 0.51 -5.77
N LEU A 80 -15.53 1.64 -6.05
CA LEU A 80 -14.99 2.97 -5.76
C LEU A 80 -14.75 3.22 -4.27
N PRO A 81 -15.72 2.99 -3.35
CA PRO A 81 -15.47 3.13 -1.92
C PRO A 81 -14.38 2.19 -1.41
N ALA A 82 -14.27 0.99 -1.97
CA ALA A 82 -13.19 0.07 -1.62
C ALA A 82 -11.82 0.63 -2.01
N VAL A 83 -11.66 1.14 -3.23
CA VAL A 83 -10.40 1.75 -3.69
C VAL A 83 -10.02 2.95 -2.83
N ILE A 84 -10.97 3.84 -2.51
CA ILE A 84 -10.69 5.03 -1.69
C ILE A 84 -10.24 4.64 -0.28
N ALA A 85 -10.94 3.71 0.37
CA ALA A 85 -10.57 3.27 1.71
C ALA A 85 -9.19 2.60 1.74
N VAL A 86 -8.90 1.71 0.79
CA VAL A 86 -7.60 1.04 0.65
C VAL A 86 -6.48 2.04 0.35
N LEU A 87 -6.75 3.05 -0.49
CA LEU A 87 -5.82 4.16 -0.75
C LEU A 87 -5.49 4.91 0.55
N LEU A 88 -6.50 5.26 1.34
CA LEU A 88 -6.31 5.97 2.61
C LEU A 88 -5.46 5.16 3.59
N TYR A 89 -5.71 3.87 3.74
CA TYR A 89 -4.89 2.98 4.57
C TYR A 89 -3.45 2.84 4.08
N SER A 90 -3.24 2.94 2.77
CA SER A 90 -1.91 2.84 2.15
C SER A 90 -1.05 4.07 2.44
N GLN A 91 -1.65 5.24 2.76
CA GLN A 91 -0.90 6.47 2.92
C GLN A 91 0.12 6.39 4.06
N LEU A 92 -0.26 5.89 5.22
CA LEU A 92 0.63 5.87 6.38
C LEU A 92 1.94 5.11 6.13
N PRO A 93 1.92 3.82 5.72
CA PRO A 93 3.16 3.08 5.50
C PRO A 93 4.01 3.67 4.38
N ILE A 94 3.40 4.20 3.30
CA ILE A 94 4.13 4.78 2.18
C ILE A 94 4.76 6.12 2.57
N ILE A 95 3.99 7.07 3.12
CA ILE A 95 4.49 8.39 3.52
C ILE A 95 5.58 8.24 4.58
N ARG A 96 5.33 7.42 5.62
CA ARG A 96 6.27 7.23 6.74
C ARG A 96 7.59 6.64 6.28
N ASN A 97 7.55 5.56 5.49
CA ASN A 97 8.79 4.93 5.00
C ASN A 97 9.53 5.84 4.02
N THR A 98 8.84 6.62 3.20
CA THR A 98 9.47 7.62 2.31
C THR A 98 10.15 8.73 3.12
N TYR A 99 9.46 9.27 4.11
CA TYR A 99 10.03 10.28 5.02
C TYR A 99 11.29 9.76 5.72
N VAL A 100 11.20 8.56 6.32
CA VAL A 100 12.33 7.91 7.02
C VAL A 100 13.48 7.61 6.05
N ALA A 101 13.16 7.11 4.86
CA ALA A 101 14.15 6.77 3.84
C ALA A 101 15.00 7.98 3.43
N ILE A 102 14.33 9.11 3.15
CA ILE A 102 15.01 10.33 2.74
C ILE A 102 15.77 10.95 3.94
N THR A 103 15.16 11.03 5.13
CA THR A 103 15.82 11.67 6.27
C THR A 103 17.06 10.91 6.76
N ASN A 104 17.07 9.59 6.60
CA ASN A 104 18.17 8.71 7.04
C ASN A 104 19.25 8.46 5.96
N VAL A 105 19.22 9.16 4.83
CA VAL A 105 20.35 9.14 3.89
C VAL A 105 21.60 9.66 4.60
N ASP A 106 22.71 8.90 4.48
CA ASP A 106 23.96 9.19 5.14
C ASP A 106 24.39 10.65 4.92
N PRO A 107 24.61 11.43 6.01
CA PRO A 107 25.11 12.80 5.92
C PRO A 107 26.38 12.94 5.08
N ALA A 108 27.30 11.96 5.14
CA ALA A 108 28.52 11.98 4.34
C ALA A 108 28.23 11.99 2.83
N MET A 109 27.21 11.24 2.38
CA MET A 109 26.79 11.24 0.98
C MET A 109 26.21 12.59 0.56
N ARG A 110 25.46 13.25 1.46
CA ARG A 110 24.94 14.60 1.21
C ARG A 110 26.02 15.65 1.15
N GLU A 111 27.01 15.57 2.04
CA GLU A 111 28.15 16.50 2.06
C GLU A 111 29.02 16.31 0.80
N ALA A 112 29.32 15.08 0.40
CA ALA A 112 30.03 14.78 -0.83
C ALA A 112 29.30 15.37 -2.06
N ALA A 113 27.98 15.21 -2.14
CA ALA A 113 27.17 15.78 -3.22
C ALA A 113 27.22 17.32 -3.23
N LYS A 114 27.21 17.97 -2.06
CA LYS A 114 27.39 19.43 -1.94
C LYS A 114 28.79 19.86 -2.39
N GLY A 115 29.83 19.13 -1.95
CA GLY A 115 31.21 19.39 -2.37
C GLY A 115 31.42 19.31 -3.89
N LEU A 116 30.64 18.48 -4.57
CA LEU A 116 30.60 18.40 -6.05
C LEU A 116 29.76 19.51 -6.70
N GLY A 117 29.27 20.48 -5.93
CA GLY A 117 28.47 21.61 -6.44
C GLY A 117 27.04 21.26 -6.85
N MET A 118 26.48 20.13 -6.39
CA MET A 118 25.10 19.75 -6.69
C MET A 118 24.10 20.70 -6.04
N THR A 119 23.11 21.16 -6.80
CA THR A 119 21.94 21.85 -6.27
C THR A 119 21.10 20.91 -5.41
N SER A 120 20.25 21.45 -4.53
CA SER A 120 19.37 20.63 -3.68
C SER A 120 18.51 19.66 -4.47
N MET A 121 18.01 20.08 -5.65
CA MET A 121 17.20 19.24 -6.53
C MET A 121 18.04 18.12 -7.19
N GLN A 122 19.25 18.46 -7.66
CA GLN A 122 20.18 17.47 -8.20
C GLN A 122 20.56 16.42 -7.17
N ARG A 123 20.85 16.86 -5.93
CA ARG A 123 21.16 15.97 -4.82
C ARG A 123 19.97 15.05 -4.50
N LEU A 124 18.76 15.61 -4.42
CA LEU A 124 17.54 14.82 -4.16
C LEU A 124 17.36 13.71 -5.20
N PHE A 125 17.36 14.05 -6.50
CA PHE A 125 17.07 13.07 -7.56
C PHE A 125 18.21 12.13 -7.88
N ARG A 126 19.48 12.56 -7.74
CA ARG A 126 20.65 11.76 -8.13
C ARG A 126 21.29 10.98 -6.98
N VAL A 127 21.04 11.38 -5.74
CA VAL A 127 21.66 10.77 -4.57
C VAL A 127 20.61 10.27 -3.57
N GLU A 128 19.75 11.15 -3.06
CA GLU A 128 18.87 10.80 -1.95
C GLU A 128 17.78 9.81 -2.37
N ILE A 129 17.05 10.05 -3.47
CA ILE A 129 16.00 9.14 -3.93
C ILE A 129 16.55 7.75 -4.29
N PRO A 130 17.61 7.58 -5.10
CA PRO A 130 18.14 6.25 -5.38
C PRO A 130 18.55 5.46 -4.14
N LEU A 131 19.15 6.12 -3.14
CA LEU A 131 19.52 5.49 -1.88
C LEU A 131 18.31 5.19 -0.98
N ALA A 132 17.22 5.95 -1.12
CA ALA A 132 16.00 5.78 -0.36
C ALA A 132 15.08 4.66 -0.90
N VAL A 133 15.17 4.32 -2.20
CA VAL A 133 14.30 3.35 -2.87
C VAL A 133 14.11 2.04 -2.08
N PRO A 134 15.16 1.39 -1.54
CA PRO A 134 14.97 0.14 -0.81
C PRO A 134 14.02 0.26 0.39
N ILE A 135 14.11 1.38 1.14
CA ILE A 135 13.27 1.62 2.32
C ILE A 135 11.86 2.06 1.90
N VAL A 136 11.73 2.87 0.84
CA VAL A 136 10.42 3.21 0.26
C VAL A 136 9.67 1.94 -0.16
N MET A 137 10.37 0.99 -0.79
CA MET A 137 9.79 -0.30 -1.20
C MET A 137 9.31 -1.13 0.00
N VAL A 138 9.95 -1.03 1.16
CA VAL A 138 9.42 -1.66 2.39
C VAL A 138 8.04 -1.07 2.72
N GLY A 139 7.86 0.24 2.65
CA GLY A 139 6.56 0.90 2.88
C GLY A 139 5.49 0.44 1.89
N VAL A 140 5.85 0.32 0.61
CA VAL A 140 4.95 -0.19 -0.45
C VAL A 140 4.55 -1.64 -0.17
N ARG A 141 5.49 -2.51 0.20
CA ARG A 141 5.22 -3.91 0.55
C ARG A 141 4.27 -4.03 1.72
N ILE A 142 4.52 -3.27 2.80
CA ILE A 142 3.62 -3.23 3.96
C ILE A 142 2.22 -2.79 3.53
N ALA A 143 2.10 -1.74 2.70
CA ALA A 143 0.81 -1.26 2.20
C ALA A 143 0.08 -2.35 1.40
N VAL A 144 0.74 -3.04 0.46
CA VAL A 144 0.12 -4.08 -0.37
C VAL A 144 -0.34 -5.26 0.47
N VAL A 145 0.53 -5.83 1.31
CA VAL A 145 0.21 -7.02 2.10
C VAL A 145 -0.93 -6.75 3.08
N MET A 146 -0.87 -5.63 3.82
CA MET A 146 -1.92 -5.21 4.74
C MET A 146 -3.25 -5.00 4.00
N ASN A 147 -3.24 -4.33 2.87
CA ASN A 147 -4.44 -3.99 2.13
C ASN A 147 -5.05 -5.17 1.35
N ILE A 148 -4.30 -6.21 1.01
CA ILE A 148 -4.88 -7.48 0.56
C ILE A 148 -5.80 -8.04 1.64
N GLY A 149 -5.40 -8.04 2.91
CA GLY A 149 -6.26 -8.46 4.01
C GLY A 149 -7.49 -7.54 4.20
N ILE A 150 -7.30 -6.23 4.19
CA ILE A 150 -8.38 -5.24 4.35
C ILE A 150 -9.39 -5.32 3.20
N THR A 151 -8.93 -5.53 1.95
CA THR A 151 -9.79 -5.64 0.77
C THR A 151 -10.72 -6.86 0.86
N ALA A 152 -10.37 -7.91 1.61
CA ALA A 152 -11.29 -9.02 1.84
C ALA A 152 -12.58 -8.57 2.57
N ILE A 153 -12.49 -7.55 3.42
CA ILE A 153 -13.62 -6.96 4.14
C ILE A 153 -14.50 -6.12 3.20
N ALA A 154 -13.95 -5.55 2.14
CA ALA A 154 -14.70 -4.77 1.16
C ALA A 154 -15.79 -5.59 0.43
N ALA A 155 -15.74 -6.92 0.50
CA ALA A 155 -16.80 -7.79 0.01
C ALA A 155 -18.16 -7.49 0.68
N TYR A 156 -18.18 -7.05 1.94
CA TYR A 156 -19.42 -6.70 2.66
C TYR A 156 -20.12 -5.45 2.11
N ILE A 157 -19.41 -4.60 1.41
CA ILE A 157 -19.96 -3.42 0.70
C ILE A 157 -20.11 -3.66 -0.79
N GLY A 158 -20.08 -4.91 -1.24
CA GLY A 158 -20.31 -5.28 -2.65
C GLY A 158 -19.12 -5.07 -3.59
N ALA A 159 -17.91 -4.82 -3.08
CA ALA A 159 -16.73 -4.62 -3.91
C ALA A 159 -16.23 -5.90 -4.62
N GLY A 160 -16.74 -7.06 -4.22
CA GLY A 160 -16.31 -8.33 -4.78
C GLY A 160 -15.00 -8.83 -4.22
N GLY A 161 -14.18 -9.42 -5.08
CA GLY A 161 -12.86 -9.96 -4.68
C GLY A 161 -12.95 -11.30 -3.94
N LEU A 162 -11.80 -11.80 -3.50
CA LEU A 162 -11.68 -13.08 -2.80
C LEU A 162 -12.40 -13.09 -1.45
N GLY A 163 -12.61 -11.93 -0.83
CA GLY A 163 -13.39 -11.80 0.40
C GLY A 163 -14.84 -12.27 0.29
N THR A 164 -15.39 -12.38 -0.92
CA THR A 164 -16.75 -12.92 -1.14
C THR A 164 -16.88 -14.37 -0.70
N PHE A 165 -15.82 -15.17 -0.78
CA PHE A 165 -15.82 -16.54 -0.26
C PHE A 165 -15.87 -16.54 1.26
N ILE A 166 -15.10 -15.63 1.89
CA ILE A 166 -15.07 -15.50 3.35
C ILE A 166 -16.43 -15.02 3.87
N SER A 167 -16.98 -13.94 3.30
CA SER A 167 -18.26 -13.37 3.75
C SER A 167 -19.43 -14.34 3.56
N ARG A 168 -19.45 -15.09 2.46
CA ARG A 168 -20.45 -16.14 2.22
C ARG A 168 -20.26 -17.33 3.15
N GLY A 169 -19.01 -17.78 3.34
CA GLY A 169 -18.69 -18.87 4.27
C GLY A 169 -19.17 -18.56 5.69
N ILE A 170 -19.02 -17.31 6.14
CA ILE A 170 -19.51 -16.87 7.45
C ILE A 170 -21.06 -16.84 7.46
N SER A 171 -21.70 -16.19 6.48
CA SER A 171 -23.15 -16.00 6.48
C SER A 171 -23.94 -17.28 6.26
N GLN A 172 -23.36 -18.26 5.55
CA GLN A 172 -23.98 -19.57 5.28
C GLN A 172 -23.50 -20.68 6.22
N THR A 173 -22.59 -20.35 7.16
CA THR A 173 -21.95 -21.34 8.05
C THR A 173 -21.31 -22.49 7.24
N ASP A 174 -20.67 -22.12 6.09
CA ASP A 174 -20.00 -23.06 5.19
C ASP A 174 -18.46 -22.99 5.38
N PRO A 175 -17.87 -23.93 6.16
CA PRO A 175 -16.43 -23.94 6.40
C PRO A 175 -15.59 -24.10 5.12
N ARG A 176 -16.14 -24.74 4.08
CA ARG A 176 -15.39 -24.97 2.82
C ARG A 176 -15.16 -23.65 2.10
N GLN A 177 -16.19 -22.80 1.98
CA GLN A 177 -16.06 -21.48 1.38
C GLN A 177 -15.16 -20.58 2.21
N LEU A 178 -15.31 -20.61 3.54
CA LEU A 178 -14.49 -19.82 4.45
C LEU A 178 -12.99 -20.16 4.31
N ILE A 179 -12.65 -21.46 4.35
CA ILE A 179 -11.26 -21.93 4.22
C ILE A 179 -10.71 -21.60 2.82
N THR A 180 -11.51 -21.81 1.77
CA THR A 180 -11.10 -21.48 0.40
C THR A 180 -10.77 -19.99 0.26
N GLY A 181 -11.61 -19.11 0.80
CA GLY A 181 -11.40 -17.67 0.76
C GLY A 181 -10.18 -17.24 1.57
N ALA A 182 -10.02 -17.79 2.78
CA ALA A 182 -8.88 -17.49 3.65
C ALA A 182 -7.55 -17.92 3.00
N LEU A 183 -7.49 -19.14 2.48
CA LEU A 183 -6.30 -19.64 1.77
C LEU A 183 -5.99 -18.82 0.52
N ALA A 184 -7.00 -18.48 -0.29
CA ALA A 184 -6.80 -17.71 -1.51
C ALA A 184 -6.27 -16.29 -1.21
N VAL A 185 -6.80 -15.59 -0.20
CA VAL A 185 -6.31 -14.28 0.24
C VAL A 185 -4.88 -14.37 0.78
N SER A 186 -4.59 -15.39 1.61
CA SER A 186 -3.25 -15.58 2.18
C SER A 186 -2.21 -15.90 1.11
N LEU A 187 -2.54 -16.78 0.17
CA LEU A 187 -1.63 -17.10 -0.95
C LEU A 187 -1.39 -15.88 -1.85
N LEU A 188 -2.43 -15.08 -2.11
CA LEU A 188 -2.28 -13.83 -2.86
C LEU A 188 -1.36 -12.85 -2.13
N ALA A 189 -1.51 -12.68 -0.82
CA ALA A 189 -0.67 -11.80 -0.02
C ALA A 189 0.80 -12.24 -0.02
N ILE A 190 1.03 -13.55 0.18
CA ILE A 190 2.37 -14.13 0.14
C ILE A 190 2.99 -13.94 -1.25
N ALA A 191 2.27 -14.27 -2.33
CA ALA A 191 2.75 -14.10 -3.69
C ALA A 191 3.09 -12.64 -4.00
N ALA A 192 2.23 -11.70 -3.61
CA ALA A 192 2.48 -10.27 -3.78
C ALA A 192 3.72 -9.81 -3.01
N ASP A 193 3.91 -10.27 -1.77
CA ASP A 193 5.09 -9.92 -0.98
C ASP A 193 6.39 -10.41 -1.62
N TYR A 194 6.43 -11.67 -2.09
CA TYR A 194 7.61 -12.21 -2.78
C TYR A 194 7.90 -11.50 -4.10
N ILE A 195 6.88 -11.18 -4.90
CA ILE A 195 7.03 -10.41 -6.14
C ILE A 195 7.64 -9.03 -5.84
N LEU A 196 7.08 -8.31 -4.85
CA LEU A 196 7.57 -7.00 -4.47
C LEU A 196 8.96 -7.06 -3.84
N LEU A 197 9.29 -8.12 -3.08
CA LEU A 197 10.64 -8.36 -2.58
C LEU A 197 11.65 -8.54 -3.72
N PHE A 198 11.27 -9.29 -4.76
CA PHE A 198 12.10 -9.45 -5.94
C PHE A 198 12.31 -8.12 -6.66
N ILE A 199 11.25 -7.34 -6.88
CA ILE A 199 11.33 -5.99 -7.47
C ILE A 199 12.23 -5.10 -6.61
N GLN A 200 12.06 -5.11 -5.29
CA GLN A 200 12.92 -4.34 -4.38
C GLN A 200 14.40 -4.69 -4.56
N LYS A 201 14.74 -5.97 -4.63
CA LYS A 201 16.13 -6.43 -4.85
C LYS A 201 16.69 -5.94 -6.19
N CYS A 202 15.88 -5.94 -7.25
CA CYS A 202 16.30 -5.43 -8.57
C CYS A 202 16.52 -3.92 -8.58
N LEU A 203 15.78 -3.16 -7.77
CA LEU A 203 15.88 -1.71 -7.67
C LEU A 203 16.95 -1.23 -6.66
N THR A 204 17.44 -2.13 -5.80
CA THR A 204 18.48 -1.80 -4.82
C THR A 204 19.85 -1.81 -5.50
N PRO A 205 20.59 -0.69 -5.47
CA PRO A 205 21.95 -0.68 -5.96
C PRO A 205 22.82 -1.70 -5.21
N PRO A 206 23.78 -2.36 -5.88
CA PRO A 206 24.71 -3.24 -5.20
C PRO A 206 25.46 -2.45 -4.11
N GLN A 207 25.26 -2.82 -2.86
CA GLN A 207 26.07 -2.28 -1.77
C GLN A 207 27.49 -2.81 -1.98
N SER A 208 28.45 -1.91 -2.20
CA SER A 208 29.85 -2.25 -2.12
C SER A 208 30.09 -2.77 -0.69
N SER A 209 30.22 -4.09 -0.55
CA SER A 209 30.62 -4.71 0.70
C SER A 209 32.03 -4.23 1.01
N GLY A 210 32.16 -3.14 1.76
CA GLY A 210 33.41 -2.77 2.40
C GLY A 210 33.76 -3.91 3.38
N LYS A 211 34.53 -4.86 2.91
CA LYS A 211 35.27 -5.77 3.79
C LYS A 211 36.31 -4.90 4.48
N SER A 212 36.04 -4.54 5.71
CA SER A 212 37.04 -4.16 6.69
C SER A 212 37.59 -5.40 7.38
#